data_0c150831e702bc8f6a9067386ab7f5d2
#
_entry.id   0c150831e702bc8f6a9067386ab7f5d2
#
_cell.length_a   1.000
_cell.length_b   1.000
_cell.length_c   1.000
_cell.angle_alpha   90.00
_cell.angle_beta   90.00
_cell.angle_gamma   90.00
#
_symmetry.space_group_name_H-M   'P 1'
#
loop_
_entity.id
_entity.type
_entity.pdbx_description
1 polymer ?
#
loop_
_entity_poly.entity_id
_entity_poly.type
_entity_poly.pdbx_seq_one_letter_code
_entity_poly.pdbx_strand_id
1 'polypeptide(L)'
;MSLVAWCQAAVEAQLPQVCEKGTLRIHALSSCPRPVCSLYPLAHVHPTDARADEAVPTWQEHVIVTAAYRGQDAWRLAYALELYVYTLPRERAGIVYVSKLDSSGYGPPTPSPAVRAHLPPARSLTSTLTAAALHYFLVHDHWTTPIDHISLHVLARAQDAYLFPSSHRHPNKRVLSDAALIRWWQTCLSHVALSVQARAFYVIPGYSRLDSHAIVPLHHANDRAVSRAQWQYGHPYHLADVPLPLHPCAWEHRHTATRSEALAARVVPTMIPVFPDDPKGRFVKEQAATAHEPGASMKPIPRAASPAHREAMAERQALERLSVDGFWERMGFRQECCSGNAVGIFVVSTTRQGGAAPSPAPKARPCSLPHPMLEDLLLKHMMQDACVWHDPTEAATCTQRLFDAMDRAIQRKGGGDAAPHADVTLPAISTDVLERAPTHPPAHAPPSPASVRVLPVKKKARRS
;
A
#
# COMPACT_ATOMS: atom_id res chain seq x y z
N MET A 1 -22.48 -2.28 -2.06
CA MET A 1 -22.11 -1.25 -1.04
C MET A 1 -21.02 -0.37 -1.62
N SER A 2 -21.06 0.96 -1.41
CA SER A 2 -19.99 1.86 -1.86
C SER A 2 -18.78 1.79 -0.93
N LEU A 3 -17.59 2.20 -1.42
CA LEU A 3 -16.37 2.24 -0.60
C LEU A 3 -16.53 3.15 0.63
N VAL A 4 -17.19 4.30 0.47
CA VAL A 4 -17.44 5.22 1.58
C VAL A 4 -18.34 4.59 2.65
N ALA A 5 -19.44 3.93 2.25
CA ALA A 5 -20.34 3.25 3.20
C ALA A 5 -19.64 2.06 3.90
N TRP A 6 -18.72 1.37 3.21
CA TRP A 6 -17.91 0.31 3.80
C TRP A 6 -16.95 0.84 4.86
N CYS A 7 -16.26 1.94 4.57
CA CYS A 7 -15.39 2.62 5.53
C CYS A 7 -16.18 3.17 6.73
N GLN A 8 -17.38 3.72 6.49
CA GLN A 8 -18.28 4.18 7.54
C GLN A 8 -18.63 3.05 8.50
N ALA A 9 -19.14 1.93 7.99
CA ALA A 9 -19.52 0.77 8.82
C ALA A 9 -18.34 0.23 9.62
N ALA A 10 -17.13 0.22 9.05
CA ALA A 10 -15.92 -0.20 9.76
C ALA A 10 -15.55 0.74 10.91
N VAL A 11 -15.73 2.04 10.72
CA VAL A 11 -15.51 3.04 11.77
C VAL A 11 -16.53 2.87 12.89
N GLU A 12 -17.81 2.77 12.56
CA GLU A 12 -18.88 2.57 13.54
C GLU A 12 -18.69 1.30 14.38
N ALA A 13 -18.17 0.22 13.76
CA ALA A 13 -17.95 -1.06 14.43
C ALA A 13 -16.68 -1.12 15.30
N GLN A 14 -15.67 -0.32 15.02
CA GLN A 14 -14.31 -0.53 15.56
C GLN A 14 -13.71 0.69 16.28
N LEU A 15 -14.22 1.89 16.09
CA LEU A 15 -13.68 3.05 16.78
C LEU A 15 -14.08 3.07 18.24
N PRO A 16 -13.14 3.43 19.12
CA PRO A 16 -13.44 3.60 20.53
C PRO A 16 -14.31 4.85 20.73
N GLN A 17 -14.99 4.85 21.84
CA GLN A 17 -15.54 6.09 22.38
C GLN A 17 -14.43 7.13 22.54
N VAL A 18 -14.72 8.38 22.24
CA VAL A 18 -13.78 9.51 22.34
C VAL A 18 -14.03 10.31 23.61
N CYS A 19 -13.02 11.05 24.08
CA CYS A 19 -13.18 11.86 25.31
C CYS A 19 -14.29 12.91 25.18
N GLU A 20 -14.48 13.46 23.97
CA GLU A 20 -15.50 14.45 23.66
C GLU A 20 -16.26 14.04 22.42
N LYS A 21 -17.56 14.29 22.36
CA LYS A 21 -18.37 14.04 21.17
C LYS A 21 -17.79 14.76 19.97
N GLY A 22 -17.64 14.06 18.87
CA GLY A 22 -17.11 14.61 17.62
C GLY A 22 -17.72 13.94 16.39
N THR A 23 -17.39 14.44 15.23
CA THR A 23 -17.86 13.90 13.94
C THR A 23 -16.67 13.62 13.04
N LEU A 24 -16.69 12.46 12.40
CA LEU A 24 -15.79 12.12 11.28
C LEU A 24 -16.55 12.28 10.00
N ARG A 25 -15.91 12.91 9.01
CA ARG A 25 -16.37 12.95 7.62
C ARG A 25 -15.42 12.16 6.75
N ILE A 26 -15.93 11.10 6.13
CA ILE A 26 -15.16 10.19 5.28
C ILE A 26 -15.53 10.46 3.83
N HIS A 27 -14.54 10.73 2.98
CA HIS A 27 -14.72 10.78 1.53
C HIS A 27 -14.02 9.60 0.88
N ALA A 28 -14.62 9.07 -0.18
CA ALA A 28 -13.98 8.09 -1.06
C ALA A 28 -14.25 8.49 -2.51
N LEU A 29 -13.22 8.94 -3.19
CA LEU A 29 -13.26 9.36 -4.58
C LEU A 29 -12.45 8.39 -5.44
N SER A 30 -12.93 8.10 -6.64
CA SER A 30 -12.20 7.29 -7.62
C SER A 30 -12.12 8.00 -8.95
N SER A 31 -11.09 7.71 -9.74
CA SER A 31 -11.07 8.12 -11.13
C SER A 31 -11.92 7.18 -12.00
N CYS A 32 -12.31 7.64 -13.19
CA CYS A 32 -12.78 6.71 -14.21
C CYS A 32 -11.64 5.74 -14.57
N PRO A 33 -11.93 4.46 -14.83
CA PRO A 33 -10.94 3.53 -15.34
C PRO A 33 -10.33 4.04 -16.65
N ARG A 34 -9.01 4.00 -16.75
CA ARG A 34 -8.29 4.37 -17.98
C ARG A 34 -7.34 3.26 -18.40
N PRO A 35 -7.12 3.07 -19.71
CA PRO A 35 -6.10 2.14 -20.17
C PRO A 35 -4.71 2.71 -19.88
N VAL A 36 -3.81 1.84 -19.42
CA VAL A 36 -2.40 2.17 -19.17
C VAL A 36 -1.50 1.09 -19.75
N CYS A 37 -0.21 1.38 -19.89
CA CYS A 37 0.79 0.38 -20.24
C CYS A 37 0.79 -0.76 -19.21
N SER A 38 1.23 -1.93 -19.63
CA SER A 38 1.37 -3.08 -18.73
C SER A 38 2.24 -2.73 -17.53
N LEU A 39 1.83 -3.20 -16.35
CA LEU A 39 2.64 -3.13 -15.13
C LEU A 39 3.93 -3.96 -15.24
N TYR A 40 3.99 -4.85 -16.22
CA TYR A 40 5.13 -5.70 -16.52
C TYR A 40 5.58 -5.45 -17.97
N PRO A 41 6.16 -4.28 -18.27
CA PRO A 41 6.36 -3.82 -19.65
C PRO A 41 7.23 -4.75 -20.50
N LEU A 42 8.14 -5.49 -19.88
CA LEU A 42 9.04 -6.42 -20.57
C LEU A 42 8.57 -7.89 -20.55
N ALA A 43 7.47 -8.20 -19.85
CA ALA A 43 7.00 -9.58 -19.70
C ALA A 43 6.53 -10.20 -21.02
N HIS A 44 5.94 -9.39 -21.89
CA HIS A 44 5.31 -9.82 -23.13
C HIS A 44 6.21 -9.63 -24.37
N VAL A 45 7.43 -9.15 -24.19
CA VAL A 45 8.39 -9.00 -25.29
C VAL A 45 8.90 -10.38 -25.74
N HIS A 46 8.58 -10.80 -26.96
CA HIS A 46 8.96 -12.12 -27.47
C HIS A 46 9.74 -12.01 -28.79
N PRO A 47 10.75 -12.88 -29.02
CA PRO A 47 11.62 -12.82 -30.22
C PRO A 47 10.89 -12.94 -31.55
N THR A 48 9.80 -13.70 -31.58
CA THR A 48 9.12 -14.08 -32.83
C THR A 48 7.81 -13.34 -33.09
N ASP A 49 7.33 -12.53 -32.14
CA ASP A 49 6.00 -11.95 -32.24
C ASP A 49 6.06 -10.46 -32.60
N ALA A 50 5.91 -10.18 -33.91
CA ALA A 50 5.72 -8.81 -34.41
C ALA A 50 4.33 -8.24 -34.02
N ARG A 51 3.42 -9.08 -33.49
CA ARG A 51 2.04 -8.71 -33.05
C ARG A 51 1.94 -8.36 -31.57
N ALA A 52 3.06 -8.20 -30.88
CA ALA A 52 3.09 -7.80 -29.46
C ALA A 52 2.36 -6.46 -29.18
N ASP A 53 2.01 -5.71 -30.22
CA ASP A 53 1.26 -4.43 -30.13
C ASP A 53 -0.26 -4.60 -29.88
N GLU A 54 -0.83 -5.80 -29.97
CA GLU A 54 -2.20 -6.07 -29.53
C GLU A 54 -2.25 -6.37 -28.00
N ALA A 55 -1.53 -5.60 -27.22
CA ALA A 55 -1.56 -5.75 -25.78
C ALA A 55 -2.96 -5.39 -25.24
N VAL A 56 -3.65 -6.37 -24.66
CA VAL A 56 -4.87 -6.11 -23.92
C VAL A 56 -4.54 -5.09 -22.84
N PRO A 57 -5.18 -3.92 -22.84
CA PRO A 57 -4.79 -2.85 -21.93
C PRO A 57 -5.02 -3.24 -20.48
N THR A 58 -4.07 -2.88 -19.62
CA THR A 58 -4.28 -2.85 -18.18
C THR A 58 -5.14 -1.62 -17.86
N TRP A 59 -6.20 -1.81 -17.09
CA TRP A 59 -7.05 -0.70 -16.64
C TRP A 59 -6.59 -0.19 -15.29
N GLN A 60 -6.44 1.12 -15.16
CA GLN A 60 -6.03 1.78 -13.92
C GLN A 60 -7.15 2.69 -13.42
N GLU A 61 -7.41 2.63 -12.12
CA GLU A 61 -8.19 3.60 -11.37
C GLU A 61 -7.31 4.22 -10.28
N HIS A 62 -7.43 5.52 -10.08
CA HIS A 62 -6.85 6.25 -8.96
C HIS A 62 -7.94 6.42 -7.90
N VAL A 63 -7.66 6.06 -6.66
CA VAL A 63 -8.62 6.10 -5.55
C VAL A 63 -8.02 6.86 -4.39
N ILE A 64 -8.80 7.79 -3.82
CA ILE A 64 -8.42 8.56 -2.64
C ILE A 64 -9.49 8.37 -1.57
N VAL A 65 -9.07 7.96 -0.39
CA VAL A 65 -9.92 7.91 0.81
C VAL A 65 -9.38 8.93 1.81
N THR A 66 -10.21 9.85 2.25
CA THR A 66 -9.84 10.82 3.29
C THR A 66 -10.80 10.76 4.45
N ALA A 67 -10.33 11.15 5.64
CA ALA A 67 -11.20 11.39 6.78
C ALA A 67 -10.79 12.68 7.47
N ALA A 68 -11.77 13.54 7.73
CA ALA A 68 -11.62 14.74 8.53
C ALA A 68 -12.36 14.58 9.86
N TYR A 69 -11.80 15.14 10.92
CA TYR A 69 -12.40 15.16 12.22
C TYR A 69 -12.81 16.59 12.60
N ARG A 70 -13.97 16.71 13.21
CA ARG A 70 -14.49 17.94 13.82
C ARG A 70 -14.93 17.64 15.25
N GLY A 71 -14.26 18.28 16.21
CA GLY A 71 -14.71 18.34 17.58
C GLY A 71 -15.74 19.47 17.75
N GLN A 72 -15.36 20.54 18.44
CA GLN A 72 -16.25 21.67 18.71
C GLN A 72 -16.21 22.78 17.65
N ASP A 73 -15.12 22.88 16.88
CA ASP A 73 -14.83 24.02 16.00
C ASP A 73 -14.90 23.66 14.49
N ALA A 74 -13.76 23.44 13.89
CA ALA A 74 -13.63 23.32 12.44
C ALA A 74 -13.23 21.89 12.00
N TRP A 75 -13.54 21.56 10.75
CA TRP A 75 -13.06 20.35 10.12
C TRP A 75 -11.55 20.42 9.88
N ARG A 76 -10.83 19.36 10.24
CA ARG A 76 -9.42 19.17 9.93
C ARG A 76 -9.19 17.77 9.40
N LEU A 77 -8.52 17.66 8.25
CA LEU A 77 -8.14 16.35 7.72
C LEU A 77 -7.24 15.62 8.74
N ALA A 78 -7.62 14.39 9.04
CA ALA A 78 -6.94 13.52 9.98
C ALA A 78 -6.20 12.37 9.30
N TYR A 79 -6.68 11.95 8.12
CA TYR A 79 -6.24 10.76 7.42
C TYR A 79 -6.40 10.91 5.92
N ALA A 80 -5.45 10.36 5.16
CA ALA A 80 -5.59 10.17 3.72
C ALA A 80 -4.84 8.92 3.26
N LEU A 81 -5.46 8.23 2.30
CA LEU A 81 -4.95 7.02 1.63
C LEU A 81 -5.09 7.20 0.13
N GLU A 82 -3.99 7.04 -0.59
CA GLU A 82 -3.93 7.02 -2.04
C GLU A 82 -3.67 5.60 -2.53
N LEU A 83 -4.53 5.12 -3.42
CA LEU A 83 -4.44 3.80 -4.02
C LEU A 83 -4.46 3.91 -5.55
N TYR A 84 -3.74 3.00 -6.20
CA TYR A 84 -3.95 2.67 -7.61
C TYR A 84 -4.51 1.26 -7.70
N VAL A 85 -5.65 1.13 -8.38
CA VAL A 85 -6.36 -0.14 -8.58
C VAL A 85 -6.23 -0.53 -10.03
N TYR A 86 -5.66 -1.70 -10.30
CA TYR A 86 -5.41 -2.19 -11.63
C TYR A 86 -6.22 -3.43 -11.91
N THR A 87 -6.90 -3.46 -13.05
CA THR A 87 -7.50 -4.67 -13.61
C THR A 87 -6.62 -5.14 -14.77
N LEU A 88 -6.15 -6.36 -14.72
CA LEU A 88 -5.35 -7.02 -15.71
C LEU A 88 -6.22 -8.11 -16.38
N PRO A 89 -6.90 -7.80 -17.50
CA PRO A 89 -7.89 -8.71 -18.09
C PRO A 89 -7.26 -10.04 -18.58
N ARG A 90 -6.06 -9.97 -19.17
CA ARG A 90 -5.35 -11.15 -19.67
C ARG A 90 -5.02 -12.12 -18.55
N GLU A 91 -4.51 -11.60 -17.44
CA GLU A 91 -4.11 -12.36 -16.27
C GLU A 91 -5.31 -12.74 -15.38
N ARG A 92 -6.49 -12.23 -15.70
CA ARG A 92 -7.69 -12.32 -14.85
C ARG A 92 -7.38 -11.93 -13.40
N ALA A 93 -6.59 -10.86 -13.25
CA ALA A 93 -6.06 -10.43 -11.96
C ALA A 93 -6.43 -8.98 -11.64
N GLY A 94 -6.62 -8.73 -10.35
CA GLY A 94 -6.73 -7.41 -9.77
C GLY A 94 -5.51 -7.10 -8.91
N ILE A 95 -4.97 -5.90 -9.02
CA ILE A 95 -3.90 -5.42 -8.16
C ILE A 95 -4.34 -4.12 -7.49
N VAL A 96 -4.17 -4.06 -6.18
CA VAL A 96 -4.33 -2.82 -5.40
C VAL A 96 -2.95 -2.42 -4.89
N TYR A 97 -2.46 -1.29 -5.36
CA TYR A 97 -1.19 -0.72 -4.92
C TYR A 97 -1.44 0.47 -3.98
N VAL A 98 -0.87 0.41 -2.78
CA VAL A 98 -0.87 1.53 -1.84
C VAL A 98 0.26 2.47 -2.22
N SER A 99 -0.10 3.62 -2.82
CA SER A 99 0.85 4.65 -3.21
C SER A 99 1.31 5.46 -2.00
N LYS A 100 0.36 6.06 -1.28
CA LYS A 100 0.66 6.87 -0.10
C LYS A 100 -0.40 6.68 0.98
N LEU A 101 0.04 6.71 2.23
CA LEU A 101 -0.80 6.72 3.42
C LEU A 101 -0.22 7.70 4.41
N ASP A 102 -1.05 8.60 4.92
CA ASP A 102 -0.60 9.57 5.92
C ASP A 102 -1.69 9.91 6.95
N SER A 103 -1.24 10.42 8.09
CA SER A 103 -2.08 11.03 9.12
C SER A 103 -1.52 12.39 9.51
N SER A 104 -2.38 13.36 9.72
CA SER A 104 -1.97 14.74 10.02
C SER A 104 -1.74 15.03 11.51
N GLY A 105 -2.31 14.20 12.39
CA GLY A 105 -2.35 14.44 13.84
C GLY A 105 -3.69 14.97 14.35
N TYR A 106 -4.61 15.37 13.48
CA TYR A 106 -5.95 15.91 13.85
C TYR A 106 -7.04 14.85 14.01
N GLY A 107 -6.68 13.60 14.25
CA GLY A 107 -7.67 12.55 14.53
C GLY A 107 -8.41 12.75 15.85
N PRO A 108 -9.42 11.90 16.12
CA PRO A 108 -10.12 11.90 17.40
C PRO A 108 -9.14 11.83 18.56
N PRO A 109 -9.34 12.63 19.64
CA PRO A 109 -8.47 12.61 20.80
C PRO A 109 -8.36 11.21 21.39
N THR A 110 -7.14 10.76 21.61
CA THR A 110 -6.90 9.44 22.19
C THR A 110 -7.05 9.52 23.72
N PRO A 111 -7.89 8.65 24.35
CA PRO A 111 -8.01 8.60 25.80
C PRO A 111 -6.67 8.35 26.49
N SER A 112 -6.51 8.85 27.69
CA SER A 112 -5.31 8.58 28.51
C SER A 112 -5.11 7.07 28.70
N PRO A 113 -3.89 6.58 28.97
CA PRO A 113 -3.65 5.17 29.21
C PRO A 113 -4.52 4.58 30.33
N ALA A 114 -4.77 5.37 31.38
CA ALA A 114 -5.63 4.99 32.49
C ALA A 114 -7.08 4.76 32.04
N VAL A 115 -7.67 5.70 31.29
CA VAL A 115 -9.02 5.56 30.74
C VAL A 115 -9.09 4.42 29.74
N ARG A 116 -8.06 4.28 28.86
CA ARG A 116 -8.01 3.24 27.84
C ARG A 116 -8.02 1.82 28.41
N ALA A 117 -7.42 1.61 29.60
CA ALA A 117 -7.43 0.30 30.27
C ALA A 117 -8.85 -0.20 30.62
N HIS A 118 -9.82 0.69 30.70
CA HIS A 118 -11.23 0.39 30.98
C HIS A 118 -12.11 0.35 29.73
N LEU A 119 -11.56 0.63 28.56
CA LEU A 119 -12.27 0.60 27.28
C LEU A 119 -12.00 -0.72 26.52
N PRO A 120 -12.94 -1.15 25.69
CA PRO A 120 -12.69 -2.26 24.76
C PRO A 120 -11.45 -1.99 23.91
N PRO A 121 -10.67 -3.03 23.55
CA PRO A 121 -9.56 -2.90 22.61
C PRO A 121 -10.05 -2.31 21.30
N ALA A 122 -9.48 -1.20 20.89
CA ALA A 122 -9.85 -0.53 19.65
C ALA A 122 -8.61 -0.20 18.82
N ARG A 123 -8.80 -0.18 17.51
CA ARG A 123 -7.76 0.22 16.56
C ARG A 123 -7.74 1.73 16.39
N SER A 124 -6.60 2.25 15.94
CA SER A 124 -6.51 3.65 15.53
C SER A 124 -7.38 3.91 14.30
N LEU A 125 -7.83 5.14 14.12
CA LEU A 125 -8.55 5.58 12.92
C LEU A 125 -7.79 5.19 11.63
N THR A 126 -6.48 5.46 11.59
CA THR A 126 -5.61 5.14 10.45
C THR A 126 -5.65 3.65 10.13
N SER A 127 -5.49 2.78 11.14
CA SER A 127 -5.51 1.33 10.94
C SER A 127 -6.89 0.82 10.52
N THR A 128 -7.96 1.36 11.11
CA THR A 128 -9.34 0.96 10.81
C THR A 128 -9.70 1.31 9.36
N LEU A 129 -9.49 2.55 8.94
CA LEU A 129 -9.81 2.99 7.59
C LEU A 129 -8.95 2.31 6.53
N THR A 130 -7.64 2.14 6.79
CA THR A 130 -6.75 1.44 5.86
C THR A 130 -7.17 0.00 5.67
N ALA A 131 -7.40 -0.73 6.76
CA ALA A 131 -7.84 -2.12 6.68
C ALA A 131 -9.20 -2.24 5.98
N ALA A 132 -10.15 -1.35 6.27
CA ALA A 132 -11.46 -1.34 5.61
C ALA A 132 -11.35 -1.07 4.11
N ALA A 133 -10.59 -0.03 3.70
CA ALA A 133 -10.42 0.30 2.29
C ALA A 133 -9.76 -0.85 1.51
N LEU A 134 -8.72 -1.48 2.05
CA LEU A 134 -8.08 -2.61 1.40
C LEU A 134 -8.98 -3.85 1.34
N HIS A 135 -9.70 -4.14 2.44
CA HIS A 135 -10.65 -5.26 2.50
C HIS A 135 -11.80 -5.10 1.49
N TYR A 136 -12.27 -3.86 1.26
CA TYR A 136 -13.30 -3.58 0.26
C TYR A 136 -12.94 -4.17 -1.12
N PHE A 137 -11.72 -3.92 -1.60
CA PHE A 137 -11.28 -4.41 -2.91
C PHE A 137 -11.11 -5.93 -2.98
N LEU A 138 -10.93 -6.60 -1.85
CA LEU A 138 -10.82 -8.06 -1.81
C LEU A 138 -12.19 -8.75 -1.89
N VAL A 139 -13.24 -8.13 -1.31
CA VAL A 139 -14.55 -8.78 -1.17
C VAL A 139 -15.61 -8.27 -2.16
N HIS A 140 -15.51 -7.00 -2.58
CA HIS A 140 -16.50 -6.41 -3.49
C HIS A 140 -16.11 -6.56 -4.95
N ASP A 141 -17.13 -6.63 -5.81
CA ASP A 141 -16.95 -6.68 -7.26
C ASP A 141 -16.70 -5.26 -7.80
N HIS A 142 -15.45 -4.83 -7.68
CA HIS A 142 -14.97 -3.50 -8.08
C HIS A 142 -14.34 -3.48 -9.47
N TRP A 143 -14.13 -4.61 -10.09
CA TRP A 143 -13.24 -4.78 -11.21
C TRP A 143 -13.91 -4.48 -12.56
N THR A 144 -13.15 -4.01 -13.54
CA THR A 144 -13.67 -3.67 -14.88
C THR A 144 -13.94 -4.92 -15.73
N THR A 145 -13.27 -6.02 -15.43
CA THR A 145 -13.47 -7.33 -16.06
C THR A 145 -13.49 -8.42 -14.99
N PRO A 146 -13.98 -9.63 -15.30
CA PRO A 146 -13.91 -10.75 -14.37
C PRO A 146 -12.47 -11.07 -13.98
N ILE A 147 -12.23 -11.25 -12.69
CA ILE A 147 -10.93 -11.61 -12.14
C ILE A 147 -11.04 -12.82 -11.22
N ASP A 148 -9.99 -13.63 -11.19
CA ASP A 148 -9.88 -14.81 -10.33
C ASP A 148 -8.96 -14.57 -9.14
N HIS A 149 -8.03 -13.62 -9.27
CA HIS A 149 -7.01 -13.34 -8.26
C HIS A 149 -6.96 -11.85 -7.93
N ILE A 150 -6.72 -11.55 -6.66
CA ILE A 150 -6.46 -10.18 -6.21
C ILE A 150 -5.19 -10.19 -5.37
N SER A 151 -4.34 -9.20 -5.59
CA SER A 151 -3.17 -8.95 -4.75
C SER A 151 -3.11 -7.50 -4.28
N LEU A 152 -2.79 -7.31 -3.00
CA LEU A 152 -2.48 -6.02 -2.40
C LEU A 152 -0.97 -5.87 -2.37
N HIS A 153 -0.47 -4.73 -2.82
CA HIS A 153 0.96 -4.40 -2.84
C HIS A 153 1.23 -3.16 -2.02
N VAL A 154 2.17 -3.25 -1.08
CA VAL A 154 2.58 -2.16 -0.20
C VAL A 154 4.09 -2.05 -0.19
N LEU A 155 4.60 -0.82 -0.33
CA LEU A 155 5.98 -0.46 -0.09
C LEU A 155 6.04 0.43 1.15
N ALA A 156 6.49 -0.14 2.27
CA ALA A 156 6.60 0.55 3.56
C ALA A 156 7.98 1.19 3.68
N ARG A 157 8.07 2.49 3.41
CA ARG A 157 9.28 3.33 3.56
C ARG A 157 8.95 4.46 4.52
N ALA A 158 9.71 4.61 5.61
CA ALA A 158 9.45 5.68 6.56
C ALA A 158 9.77 7.05 5.99
N GLN A 159 8.86 7.99 6.20
CA GLN A 159 9.00 9.41 5.87
C GLN A 159 8.25 10.24 6.91
N ASP A 160 8.67 11.48 7.10
CA ASP A 160 8.05 12.39 8.06
C ASP A 160 6.62 12.80 7.66
N ALA A 161 6.37 12.91 6.36
CA ALA A 161 5.08 13.22 5.79
C ALA A 161 4.99 12.69 4.33
N TYR A 162 3.80 12.21 3.93
CA TYR A 162 3.52 11.74 2.57
C TYR A 162 2.49 12.60 1.86
N LEU A 163 1.39 12.91 2.54
CA LEU A 163 0.24 13.62 1.98
C LEU A 163 -0.06 14.93 2.71
N PHE A 164 0.54 15.12 3.89
CA PHE A 164 0.33 16.30 4.73
C PHE A 164 1.68 16.98 5.00
N PRO A 165 2.20 17.82 4.08
CA PRO A 165 3.44 18.56 4.30
C PRO A 165 3.46 19.27 5.65
N SER A 166 4.62 19.34 6.32
CA SER A 166 4.79 19.94 7.65
C SER A 166 4.06 19.28 8.83
N SER A 167 3.17 18.32 8.61
CA SER A 167 2.40 17.68 9.69
C SER A 167 3.26 16.97 10.73
N HIS A 168 4.48 16.57 10.41
CA HIS A 168 5.45 16.00 11.37
C HIS A 168 5.74 16.93 12.56
N ARG A 169 5.48 18.24 12.42
CA ARG A 169 5.62 19.24 13.49
C ARG A 169 4.37 19.27 14.41
N HIS A 170 3.28 18.63 14.01
CA HIS A 170 2.06 18.60 14.86
C HIS A 170 2.29 17.68 16.07
N PRO A 171 1.99 18.13 17.31
CA PRO A 171 2.34 17.41 18.53
C PRO A 171 1.69 16.02 18.65
N ASN A 172 0.52 15.83 18.04
CA ASN A 172 -0.20 14.55 18.07
C ASN A 172 0.14 13.63 16.88
N LYS A 173 0.94 14.08 15.92
CA LYS A 173 1.40 13.19 14.84
C LYS A 173 2.54 12.34 15.33
N ARG A 174 2.36 11.02 15.23
CA ARG A 174 3.40 10.06 15.56
C ARG A 174 4.12 9.63 14.29
N VAL A 175 5.29 10.19 14.03
CA VAL A 175 6.19 9.70 12.98
C VAL A 175 6.77 8.35 13.42
N LEU A 176 6.62 7.34 12.58
CA LEU A 176 7.12 5.99 12.87
C LEU A 176 8.51 5.82 12.27
N SER A 177 9.41 5.17 13.01
CA SER A 177 10.65 4.66 12.43
C SER A 177 10.34 3.59 11.38
N ASP A 178 11.30 3.27 10.53
CA ASP A 178 11.20 2.22 9.51
C ASP A 178 10.71 0.88 10.08
N ALA A 179 11.35 0.36 11.11
CA ALA A 179 10.94 -0.89 11.75
C ALA A 179 9.53 -0.79 12.38
N ALA A 180 9.17 0.36 12.95
CA ALA A 180 7.84 0.57 13.51
C ALA A 180 6.76 0.65 12.42
N LEU A 181 7.05 1.30 11.28
CA LEU A 181 6.16 1.39 10.14
C LEU A 181 5.96 0.02 9.47
N ILE A 182 7.03 -0.74 9.30
CA ILE A 182 7.00 -2.10 8.75
C ILE A 182 6.10 -3.00 9.62
N ARG A 183 6.27 -2.97 10.95
CA ARG A 183 5.43 -3.73 11.88
C ARG A 183 3.97 -3.26 11.86
N TRP A 184 3.76 -1.97 11.75
CA TRP A 184 2.40 -1.42 11.63
C TRP A 184 1.70 -1.95 10.38
N TRP A 185 2.39 -1.98 9.22
CA TRP A 185 1.86 -2.56 7.99
C TRP A 185 1.63 -4.07 8.12
N GLN A 186 2.58 -4.81 8.72
CA GLN A 186 2.40 -6.22 9.00
C GLN A 186 1.12 -6.47 9.81
N THR A 187 0.92 -5.73 10.88
CA THR A 187 -0.29 -5.85 11.72
C THR A 187 -1.56 -5.51 10.93
N CYS A 188 -1.59 -4.39 10.22
CA CYS A 188 -2.74 -3.95 9.43
C CYS A 188 -3.12 -5.01 8.37
N LEU A 189 -2.14 -5.46 7.59
CA LEU A 189 -2.33 -6.45 6.54
C LEU A 189 -2.66 -7.85 7.07
N SER A 190 -2.18 -8.22 8.27
CA SER A 190 -2.56 -9.49 8.92
C SER A 190 -4.05 -9.58 9.16
N HIS A 191 -4.67 -8.51 9.61
CA HIS A 191 -6.12 -8.47 9.80
C HIS A 191 -6.88 -8.57 8.48
N VAL A 192 -6.39 -7.90 7.43
CA VAL A 192 -6.97 -7.98 6.08
C VAL A 192 -6.83 -9.39 5.52
N ALA A 193 -5.64 -9.99 5.62
CA ALA A 193 -5.38 -11.34 5.10
C ALA A 193 -6.27 -12.40 5.76
N LEU A 194 -6.43 -12.33 7.08
CA LEU A 194 -7.25 -13.30 7.82
C LEU A 194 -8.74 -13.19 7.50
N SER A 195 -9.25 -12.01 7.22
CA SER A 195 -10.67 -11.80 6.90
C SER A 195 -11.11 -12.50 5.62
N VAL A 196 -10.19 -12.75 4.69
CA VAL A 196 -10.42 -13.39 3.39
C VAL A 196 -9.57 -14.64 3.17
N GLN A 197 -8.92 -15.16 4.22
CA GLN A 197 -8.04 -16.32 4.15
C GLN A 197 -6.94 -16.19 3.09
N ALA A 198 -6.40 -14.97 2.93
CA ALA A 198 -5.35 -14.67 1.96
C ALA A 198 -3.99 -15.17 2.44
N ARG A 199 -3.08 -15.40 1.49
CA ARG A 199 -1.66 -15.63 1.75
C ARG A 199 -0.93 -14.31 1.86
N ALA A 200 0.04 -14.24 2.78
CA ALA A 200 0.78 -13.02 3.11
C ALA A 200 2.29 -13.22 2.93
N PHE A 201 2.92 -12.33 2.17
CA PHE A 201 4.33 -12.38 1.80
C PHE A 201 5.02 -11.07 2.15
N TYR A 202 6.31 -11.15 2.50
CA TYR A 202 7.12 -9.96 2.74
C TYR A 202 8.56 -10.12 2.28
N VAL A 203 9.19 -9.01 1.90
CA VAL A 203 10.62 -8.90 1.61
C VAL A 203 11.16 -7.64 2.27
N ILE A 204 12.33 -7.74 2.89
CA ILE A 204 13.13 -6.61 3.32
C ILE A 204 14.38 -6.61 2.44
N PRO A 205 14.51 -5.70 1.45
CA PRO A 205 15.65 -5.67 0.55
C PRO A 205 16.98 -5.60 1.31
N GLY A 206 17.93 -6.44 0.94
CA GLY A 206 19.24 -6.51 1.59
C GLY A 206 19.29 -7.35 2.87
N TYR A 207 18.17 -7.89 3.35
CA TYR A 207 18.11 -8.75 4.53
C TYR A 207 17.87 -10.20 4.14
N SER A 208 18.55 -11.13 4.80
CA SER A 208 18.18 -12.54 4.69
C SER A 208 16.84 -12.81 5.39
N ARG A 209 16.28 -14.01 5.17
CA ARG A 209 15.08 -14.46 5.88
C ARG A 209 15.26 -14.39 7.41
N LEU A 210 16.42 -14.80 7.92
CA LEU A 210 16.69 -14.82 9.37
C LEU A 210 16.82 -13.40 9.93
N ASP A 211 17.59 -12.54 9.26
CA ASP A 211 17.81 -11.16 9.69
C ASP A 211 16.53 -10.34 9.67
N SER A 212 15.64 -10.63 8.70
CA SER A 212 14.35 -9.94 8.58
C SER A 212 13.40 -10.19 9.75
N HIS A 213 13.56 -11.29 10.51
CA HIS A 213 12.72 -11.59 11.68
C HIS A 213 12.90 -10.59 12.83
N ALA A 214 14.02 -9.88 12.89
CA ALA A 214 14.22 -8.80 13.85
C ALA A 214 13.30 -7.60 13.58
N ILE A 215 12.94 -7.38 12.29
CA ILE A 215 12.08 -6.29 11.84
C ILE A 215 10.64 -6.75 11.71
N VAL A 216 10.43 -7.95 11.13
CA VAL A 216 9.11 -8.56 10.87
C VAL A 216 8.98 -9.84 11.71
N PRO A 217 8.62 -9.74 12.98
CA PRO A 217 8.43 -10.92 13.82
C PRO A 217 7.25 -11.75 13.32
N LEU A 218 7.46 -13.07 13.18
CA LEU A 218 6.40 -14.00 12.74
C LEU A 218 5.40 -14.33 13.85
N HIS A 219 5.78 -14.11 15.10
CA HIS A 219 4.94 -14.29 16.27
C HIS A 219 4.94 -13.03 17.11
N HIS A 220 3.77 -12.56 17.45
CA HIS A 220 3.61 -11.35 18.28
C HIS A 220 2.77 -11.69 19.51
N ALA A 221 3.35 -11.55 20.70
CA ALA A 221 2.68 -11.91 21.95
C ALA A 221 1.34 -11.19 22.15
N ASN A 222 1.27 -9.93 21.71
CA ASN A 222 0.10 -9.06 21.89
C ASN A 222 -0.81 -8.98 20.65
N ASP A 223 -0.45 -9.64 19.53
CA ASP A 223 -1.27 -9.63 18.32
C ASP A 223 -1.36 -11.02 17.69
N ARG A 224 -2.44 -11.70 18.02
CA ARG A 224 -2.75 -13.03 17.49
C ARG A 224 -2.97 -13.04 15.97
N ALA A 225 -3.35 -11.91 15.38
CA ALA A 225 -3.57 -11.83 13.94
C ALA A 225 -2.27 -11.98 13.16
N VAL A 226 -1.18 -11.37 13.62
CA VAL A 226 0.15 -11.51 13.01
C VAL A 226 0.59 -12.98 13.00
N SER A 227 0.46 -13.68 14.13
CA SER A 227 0.83 -15.10 14.23
C SER A 227 -0.04 -16.01 13.37
N ARG A 228 -1.33 -15.69 13.22
CA ARG A 228 -2.29 -16.48 12.42
C ARG A 228 -2.16 -16.24 10.92
N ALA A 229 -1.70 -15.08 10.49
CA ALA A 229 -1.58 -14.73 9.06
C ALA A 229 -0.47 -15.50 8.34
N GLN A 230 0.38 -16.24 9.06
CA GLN A 230 1.42 -17.13 8.50
C GLN A 230 2.27 -16.45 7.42
N TRP A 231 2.89 -15.31 7.77
CA TRP A 231 3.73 -14.55 6.87
C TRP A 231 4.88 -15.38 6.28
N GLN A 232 5.03 -15.31 4.97
CA GLN A 232 6.09 -15.99 4.22
C GLN A 232 7.12 -14.97 3.74
N TYR A 233 8.41 -15.26 3.97
CA TYR A 233 9.48 -14.47 3.38
C TYR A 233 9.59 -14.74 1.89
N GLY A 234 9.73 -13.68 1.12
CA GLY A 234 9.85 -13.71 -0.33
C GLY A 234 8.62 -13.12 -1.02
N HIS A 235 8.73 -12.94 -2.32
CA HIS A 235 7.63 -12.56 -3.20
C HIS A 235 6.79 -13.81 -3.53
N PRO A 236 5.47 -13.70 -3.80
CA PRO A 236 4.69 -14.83 -4.26
C PRO A 236 5.19 -15.30 -5.63
N TYR A 237 5.86 -16.44 -5.65
CA TYR A 237 6.52 -16.97 -6.85
C TYR A 237 5.75 -18.09 -7.54
N HIS A 238 4.56 -18.41 -7.07
CA HIS A 238 3.74 -19.46 -7.65
C HIS A 238 2.57 -18.86 -8.43
N LEU A 239 2.26 -19.41 -9.61
CA LEU A 239 1.15 -18.94 -10.44
C LEU A 239 -0.22 -18.95 -9.73
N ALA A 240 -0.39 -19.88 -8.78
CA ALA A 240 -1.61 -19.95 -7.97
C ALA A 240 -1.70 -18.84 -6.90
N ASP A 241 -0.58 -18.24 -6.51
CA ASP A 241 -0.56 -17.20 -5.48
C ASP A 241 -0.80 -15.81 -6.08
N VAL A 242 -0.08 -15.52 -7.19
CA VAL A 242 -0.26 -14.32 -8.03
C VAL A 242 -0.06 -14.74 -9.47
N PRO A 243 -1.02 -14.51 -10.38
CA PRO A 243 -0.86 -14.83 -11.78
C PRO A 243 0.29 -14.03 -12.38
N LEU A 244 1.28 -14.72 -12.93
CA LEU A 244 2.40 -14.08 -13.60
C LEU A 244 2.00 -13.71 -15.05
N PRO A 245 2.49 -12.57 -15.58
CA PRO A 245 2.26 -12.18 -16.97
C PRO A 245 3.10 -13.07 -17.88
N LEU A 246 2.48 -14.11 -18.40
CA LEU A 246 3.10 -15.05 -19.33
C LEU A 246 2.85 -14.66 -20.78
N HIS A 247 3.64 -15.20 -21.70
CA HIS A 247 3.34 -15.10 -23.13
C HIS A 247 1.96 -15.70 -23.43
N PRO A 248 1.17 -15.16 -24.39
CA PRO A 248 -0.19 -15.62 -24.68
C PRO A 248 -0.34 -17.13 -24.84
N CYS A 249 0.60 -17.78 -25.52
CA CYS A 249 0.58 -19.25 -25.72
C CYS A 249 0.73 -20.04 -24.41
N ALA A 250 1.48 -19.52 -23.44
CA ALA A 250 1.63 -20.17 -22.13
C ALA A 250 0.45 -19.85 -21.20
N TRP A 251 -0.27 -18.75 -21.49
CA TRP A 251 -1.39 -18.30 -20.66
C TRP A 251 -2.64 -19.14 -20.83
N GLU A 252 -2.90 -19.64 -22.03
CA GLU A 252 -4.01 -20.56 -22.30
C GLU A 252 -3.91 -21.84 -21.47
N HIS A 253 -2.70 -22.22 -21.09
CA HIS A 253 -2.38 -23.42 -20.32
C HIS A 253 -1.94 -23.16 -18.88
N ARG A 254 -2.20 -21.97 -18.32
CA ARG A 254 -1.68 -21.58 -16.99
C ARG A 254 -2.05 -22.55 -15.87
N HIS A 255 -3.23 -23.17 -15.95
CA HIS A 255 -3.71 -24.14 -14.94
C HIS A 255 -3.07 -25.52 -15.11
N THR A 256 -2.48 -25.77 -16.27
CA THR A 256 -1.78 -27.01 -16.61
C THR A 256 -0.29 -26.81 -16.81
N ALA A 257 0.21 -25.58 -16.51
CA ALA A 257 1.62 -25.24 -16.65
C ALA A 257 2.50 -26.25 -15.90
N THR A 258 3.49 -26.80 -16.62
CA THR A 258 4.47 -27.70 -16.05
C THR A 258 5.35 -26.97 -15.02
N ARG A 259 5.96 -27.73 -14.12
CA ARG A 259 6.94 -27.18 -13.17
C ARG A 259 8.08 -26.41 -13.87
N SER A 260 8.47 -26.83 -15.08
CA SER A 260 9.49 -26.17 -15.88
C SER A 260 9.03 -24.81 -16.39
N GLU A 261 7.80 -24.70 -16.89
CA GLU A 261 7.21 -23.43 -17.34
C GLU A 261 7.02 -22.46 -16.19
N ALA A 262 6.56 -22.94 -15.03
CA ALA A 262 6.43 -22.14 -13.82
C ALA A 262 7.79 -21.62 -13.33
N LEU A 263 8.86 -22.40 -13.46
CA LEU A 263 10.23 -21.96 -13.13
C LEU A 263 10.77 -20.95 -14.15
N ALA A 264 10.55 -21.17 -15.46
CA ALA A 264 10.97 -20.26 -16.52
C ALA A 264 10.25 -18.90 -16.43
N ALA A 265 9.03 -18.86 -15.86
CA ALA A 265 8.29 -17.63 -15.63
C ALA A 265 8.80 -16.81 -14.42
N ARG A 266 9.64 -17.36 -13.57
CA ARG A 266 10.15 -16.72 -12.35
C ARG A 266 11.35 -15.80 -12.63
N VAL A 267 11.16 -14.83 -13.47
CA VAL A 267 12.18 -13.85 -13.85
C VAL A 267 11.73 -12.45 -13.49
N VAL A 268 12.69 -11.55 -13.28
CA VAL A 268 12.42 -10.16 -12.87
C VAL A 268 11.33 -9.49 -13.74
N PRO A 269 11.35 -9.56 -15.07
CA PRO A 269 10.34 -8.93 -15.93
C PRO A 269 8.91 -9.38 -15.66
N THR A 270 8.70 -10.61 -15.20
CA THR A 270 7.35 -11.16 -14.95
C THR A 270 6.91 -11.05 -13.51
N MET A 271 7.83 -10.86 -12.57
CA MET A 271 7.53 -10.92 -11.14
C MET A 271 7.51 -9.56 -10.46
N ILE A 272 8.23 -8.58 -11.02
CA ILE A 272 8.35 -7.27 -10.42
C ILE A 272 7.48 -6.26 -11.17
N PRO A 273 6.30 -5.88 -10.63
CA PRO A 273 5.45 -4.87 -11.26
C PRO A 273 6.07 -3.48 -11.10
N VAL A 274 5.86 -2.64 -12.11
CA VAL A 274 6.28 -1.23 -12.13
C VAL A 274 5.06 -0.36 -11.84
N PHE A 275 5.03 0.25 -10.66
CA PHE A 275 3.98 1.20 -10.26
C PHE A 275 4.46 2.65 -10.41
N PRO A 276 3.53 3.64 -10.47
CA PRO A 276 3.88 5.06 -10.38
C PRO A 276 4.60 5.34 -9.05
N ASP A 277 5.60 6.23 -9.09
CA ASP A 277 6.40 6.67 -7.92
C ASP A 277 7.04 5.55 -7.08
N ASP A 278 7.10 4.34 -7.63
CA ASP A 278 7.68 3.18 -6.97
C ASP A 278 9.20 3.12 -7.24
N PRO A 279 10.04 3.21 -6.19
CA PRO A 279 11.49 3.05 -6.33
C PRO A 279 11.89 1.74 -7.01
N LYS A 280 11.12 0.68 -6.79
CA LYS A 280 11.27 -0.64 -7.39
C LYS A 280 11.17 -0.58 -8.92
N GLY A 281 10.19 0.16 -9.45
CA GLY A 281 10.01 0.33 -10.89
C GLY A 281 11.16 1.09 -11.54
N ARG A 282 11.70 2.13 -10.88
CA ARG A 282 12.91 2.83 -11.34
C ARG A 282 14.11 1.90 -11.33
N PHE A 283 14.25 1.08 -10.30
CA PHE A 283 15.36 0.14 -10.18
C PHE A 283 15.32 -0.95 -11.25
N VAL A 284 14.15 -1.46 -11.64
CA VAL A 284 14.00 -2.38 -12.77
C VAL A 284 14.59 -1.76 -14.06
N LYS A 285 14.23 -0.51 -14.36
CA LYS A 285 14.75 0.21 -15.54
C LYS A 285 16.27 0.40 -15.48
N GLU A 286 16.82 0.77 -14.33
CA GLU A 286 18.26 0.93 -14.15
C GLU A 286 19.01 -0.39 -14.31
N GLN A 287 18.49 -1.49 -13.75
CA GLN A 287 19.11 -2.81 -13.96
C GLN A 287 19.05 -3.27 -15.42
N ALA A 288 17.99 -2.95 -16.13
CA ALA A 288 17.89 -3.21 -17.56
C ALA A 288 18.97 -2.44 -18.36
N ALA A 289 19.18 -1.17 -18.04
CA ALA A 289 20.17 -0.32 -18.71
C ALA A 289 21.63 -0.71 -18.40
N THR A 290 21.92 -1.11 -17.14
CA THR A 290 23.30 -1.44 -16.71
C THR A 290 23.75 -2.84 -17.18
N ALA A 291 22.85 -3.72 -17.52
CA ALA A 291 23.17 -5.09 -17.91
C ALA A 291 23.69 -5.23 -19.35
N HIS A 292 23.93 -4.13 -20.06
CA HIS A 292 24.63 -4.09 -21.36
C HIS A 292 26.16 -4.21 -21.18
N GLU A 293 26.62 -5.20 -20.42
CA GLU A 293 28.06 -5.46 -20.33
C GLU A 293 28.61 -5.96 -21.67
N PRO A 294 29.72 -5.36 -22.16
CA PRO A 294 30.39 -5.85 -23.37
C PRO A 294 30.88 -7.28 -23.14
N GLY A 295 30.44 -8.21 -24.00
CA GLY A 295 30.87 -9.61 -23.95
C GLY A 295 29.86 -10.61 -23.39
N ALA A 296 28.72 -10.17 -22.86
CA ALA A 296 27.66 -11.09 -22.45
C ALA A 296 27.00 -11.74 -23.70
N SER A 297 26.99 -13.08 -23.73
CA SER A 297 26.33 -13.84 -24.81
C SER A 297 24.82 -13.60 -24.80
N MET A 298 24.33 -12.69 -25.63
CA MET A 298 22.90 -12.44 -25.81
C MET A 298 22.32 -13.39 -26.87
N LYS A 299 21.09 -13.84 -26.65
CA LYS A 299 20.36 -14.58 -27.70
C LYS A 299 20.19 -13.67 -28.92
N PRO A 300 20.37 -14.19 -30.14
CA PRO A 300 20.23 -13.37 -31.35
C PRO A 300 18.85 -12.71 -31.42
N ILE A 301 18.84 -11.41 -31.63
CA ILE A 301 17.60 -10.66 -31.84
C ILE A 301 17.33 -10.56 -33.34
N PRO A 302 16.11 -10.85 -33.82
CA PRO A 302 15.78 -10.81 -35.22
C PRO A 302 16.09 -9.43 -35.84
N ARG A 303 16.81 -9.40 -36.97
CA ARG A 303 17.13 -8.14 -37.68
C ARG A 303 15.89 -7.41 -38.19
N ALA A 304 14.79 -8.14 -38.43
CA ALA A 304 13.53 -7.59 -38.92
C ALA A 304 12.73 -6.82 -37.81
N ALA A 305 13.12 -6.96 -36.53
CA ALA A 305 12.44 -6.26 -35.44
C ALA A 305 12.71 -4.74 -35.49
N SER A 306 11.73 -3.95 -35.10
CA SER A 306 11.89 -2.50 -34.96
C SER A 306 13.00 -2.14 -33.96
N PRO A 307 13.63 -0.97 -34.07
CA PRO A 307 14.64 -0.53 -33.07
C PRO A 307 14.15 -0.61 -31.65
N ALA A 308 12.93 -0.10 -31.35
CA ALA A 308 12.34 -0.14 -30.03
C ALA A 308 12.10 -1.57 -29.52
N HIS A 309 11.66 -2.47 -30.39
CA HIS A 309 11.48 -3.88 -30.01
C HIS A 309 12.80 -4.58 -29.73
N ARG A 310 13.87 -4.26 -30.49
CA ARG A 310 15.21 -4.80 -30.23
C ARG A 310 15.77 -4.31 -28.89
N GLU A 311 15.56 -3.04 -28.56
CA GLU A 311 15.93 -2.48 -27.25
C GLU A 311 15.18 -3.17 -26.11
N ALA A 312 13.86 -3.28 -26.19
CA ALA A 312 13.03 -3.98 -25.20
C ALA A 312 13.42 -5.45 -25.02
N MET A 313 13.80 -6.13 -26.10
CA MET A 313 14.31 -7.50 -26.04
C MET A 313 15.66 -7.58 -25.34
N ALA A 314 16.57 -6.64 -25.62
CA ALA A 314 17.86 -6.59 -24.97
C ALA A 314 17.70 -6.34 -23.45
N GLU A 315 16.86 -5.39 -23.08
CA GLU A 315 16.52 -5.11 -21.69
C GLU A 315 15.90 -6.32 -20.98
N ARG A 316 14.96 -7.01 -21.64
CA ARG A 316 14.38 -8.24 -21.11
C ARG A 316 15.44 -9.31 -20.87
N GLN A 317 16.29 -9.60 -21.86
CA GLN A 317 17.34 -10.61 -21.73
C GLN A 317 18.33 -10.28 -20.60
N ALA A 318 18.61 -8.99 -20.41
CA ALA A 318 19.45 -8.50 -19.33
C ALA A 318 18.83 -8.82 -17.95
N LEU A 319 17.55 -8.52 -17.79
CA LEU A 319 16.82 -8.77 -16.53
C LEU A 319 16.54 -10.27 -16.28
N GLU A 320 16.41 -11.09 -17.31
CA GLU A 320 16.26 -12.54 -17.15
C GLU A 320 17.51 -13.22 -16.56
N ARG A 321 18.68 -12.60 -16.66
CA ARG A 321 19.93 -13.07 -16.05
C ARG A 321 20.01 -12.78 -14.56
N LEU A 322 19.26 -11.78 -14.11
CA LEU A 322 19.19 -11.41 -12.72
C LEU A 322 18.15 -12.29 -12.02
N SER A 323 18.59 -13.08 -11.05
CA SER A 323 17.63 -13.80 -10.20
C SER A 323 16.78 -12.81 -9.41
N VAL A 324 15.57 -13.20 -9.03
CA VAL A 324 14.69 -12.34 -8.23
C VAL A 324 15.30 -12.06 -6.86
N ASP A 325 15.97 -13.03 -6.25
CA ASP A 325 16.69 -12.83 -4.99
C ASP A 325 17.85 -11.84 -5.15
N GLY A 326 18.64 -11.98 -6.24
CA GLY A 326 19.69 -11.02 -6.59
C GLY A 326 19.16 -9.61 -6.89
N PHE A 327 17.95 -9.48 -7.41
CA PHE A 327 17.28 -8.19 -7.57
C PHE A 327 17.01 -7.54 -6.22
N TRP A 328 16.46 -8.29 -5.25
CA TRP A 328 16.17 -7.76 -3.92
C TRP A 328 17.44 -7.45 -3.11
N GLU A 329 18.47 -8.28 -3.26
CA GLU A 329 19.77 -8.03 -2.65
C GLU A 329 20.37 -6.72 -3.17
N ARG A 330 20.43 -6.53 -4.50
CA ARG A 330 20.94 -5.30 -5.11
C ARG A 330 20.10 -4.07 -4.74
N MET A 331 18.79 -4.23 -4.64
CA MET A 331 17.91 -3.15 -4.22
C MET A 331 18.22 -2.69 -2.79
N GLY A 332 18.70 -3.57 -1.92
CA GLY A 332 19.14 -3.24 -0.57
C GLY A 332 20.31 -2.24 -0.51
N PHE A 333 21.10 -2.13 -1.57
CA PHE A 333 22.20 -1.16 -1.68
C PHE A 333 21.79 0.20 -2.25
N ARG A 334 20.52 0.39 -2.60
CA ARG A 334 20.06 1.72 -3.05
C ARG A 334 19.96 2.71 -1.90
N GLN A 335 20.09 4.00 -2.25
CA GLN A 335 20.03 5.09 -1.28
C GLN A 335 18.74 5.05 -0.43
N GLU A 336 17.63 4.62 -1.02
CA GLU A 336 16.36 4.46 -0.31
C GLU A 336 16.41 3.40 0.80
N CYS A 337 17.33 2.44 0.69
CA CYS A 337 17.51 1.33 1.63
C CYS A 337 18.85 1.38 2.37
N CYS A 338 19.87 2.12 1.84
CA CYS A 338 21.24 2.11 2.39
C CYS A 338 21.49 3.14 3.48
N SER A 339 20.62 4.13 3.66
CA SER A 339 20.81 5.18 4.68
C SER A 339 20.58 4.72 6.12
N GLY A 340 20.65 3.39 6.35
CA GLY A 340 20.34 2.78 7.64
C GLY A 340 18.85 2.55 7.88
N ASN A 341 17.99 2.88 6.91
CA ASN A 341 16.54 2.71 6.98
C ASN A 341 16.14 1.42 6.24
N ALA A 342 15.39 0.54 6.91
CA ALA A 342 14.81 -0.62 6.27
C ALA A 342 13.53 -0.24 5.49
N VAL A 343 13.32 -0.90 4.35
CA VAL A 343 12.09 -0.79 3.56
C VAL A 343 11.39 -2.15 3.58
N GLY A 344 10.09 -2.15 3.87
CA GLY A 344 9.27 -3.36 3.83
C GLY A 344 8.46 -3.44 2.54
N ILE A 345 8.51 -4.59 1.86
CA ILE A 345 7.67 -4.88 0.71
C ILE A 345 6.72 -5.99 1.10
N PHE A 346 5.42 -5.73 0.97
CA PHE A 346 4.37 -6.66 1.35
C PHE A 346 3.47 -6.98 0.17
N VAL A 347 3.10 -8.25 0.06
CA VAL A 347 2.08 -8.72 -0.89
C VAL A 347 1.09 -9.61 -0.14
N VAL A 348 -0.19 -9.28 -0.21
CA VAL A 348 -1.28 -10.13 0.27
C VAL A 348 -2.07 -10.60 -0.94
N SER A 349 -2.23 -11.91 -1.10
CA SER A 349 -2.83 -12.51 -2.30
C SER A 349 -3.98 -13.45 -1.93
N THR A 350 -5.08 -13.34 -2.64
CA THR A 350 -6.25 -14.23 -2.49
C THR A 350 -6.82 -14.60 -3.85
N THR A 351 -7.44 -15.79 -3.90
CA THR A 351 -8.25 -16.24 -5.04
C THR A 351 -9.73 -15.98 -4.76
N ARG A 352 -10.46 -15.51 -5.75
CA ARG A 352 -11.92 -15.40 -5.67
C ARG A 352 -12.52 -16.75 -6.05
N GLN A 353 -13.26 -17.36 -5.15
CA GLN A 353 -14.06 -18.55 -5.48
C GLN A 353 -15.34 -18.11 -6.20
N GLY A 354 -15.53 -18.60 -7.42
CA GLY A 354 -16.75 -18.38 -8.20
C GLY A 354 -16.85 -16.95 -8.75
N GLY A 355 -16.10 -16.66 -9.81
CA GLY A 355 -16.27 -15.42 -10.55
C GLY A 355 -17.72 -15.32 -11.06
N ALA A 356 -18.46 -14.30 -10.62
CA ALA A 356 -19.73 -13.93 -11.23
C ALA A 356 -19.54 -13.76 -12.74
N ALA A 357 -20.54 -14.16 -13.52
CA ALA A 357 -20.55 -13.95 -14.96
C ALA A 357 -20.20 -12.49 -15.29
N PRO A 358 -19.50 -12.22 -16.41
CA PRO A 358 -19.05 -10.89 -16.77
C PRO A 358 -20.23 -9.92 -16.74
N SER A 359 -20.14 -8.90 -15.88
CA SER A 359 -21.08 -7.78 -15.93
C SER A 359 -20.81 -7.02 -17.22
N PRO A 360 -21.79 -6.80 -18.10
CA PRO A 360 -21.58 -6.04 -19.32
C PRO A 360 -21.18 -4.62 -18.95
N ALA A 361 -20.08 -4.14 -19.47
CA ALA A 361 -19.51 -2.79 -19.38
C ALA A 361 -19.26 -2.25 -17.95
N PRO A 362 -18.15 -1.55 -17.71
CA PRO A 362 -17.90 -0.94 -16.42
C PRO A 362 -19.04 0.01 -16.08
N LYS A 363 -19.86 -0.33 -15.09
CA LYS A 363 -20.92 0.54 -14.59
C LYS A 363 -20.26 1.83 -14.12
N ALA A 364 -20.73 2.96 -14.68
CA ALA A 364 -20.34 4.27 -14.17
C ALA A 364 -20.57 4.29 -12.65
N ARG A 365 -19.49 4.49 -11.89
CA ARG A 365 -19.58 4.51 -10.45
C ARG A 365 -20.00 5.88 -9.98
N PRO A 366 -20.85 5.97 -8.96
CA PRO A 366 -21.11 7.24 -8.30
C PRO A 366 -19.76 7.84 -7.88
N CYS A 367 -19.60 9.14 -8.05
CA CYS A 367 -18.40 9.91 -7.64
C CYS A 367 -17.08 9.58 -8.36
N SER A 368 -17.09 8.94 -9.55
CA SER A 368 -15.89 8.84 -10.38
C SER A 368 -15.57 10.17 -11.05
N LEU A 369 -14.36 10.65 -10.91
CA LEU A 369 -13.87 11.90 -11.53
C LEU A 369 -12.91 11.59 -12.70
N PRO A 370 -12.68 12.52 -13.65
CA PRO A 370 -11.55 12.39 -14.56
C PRO A 370 -10.24 12.27 -13.79
N HIS A 371 -9.33 11.39 -14.23
CA HIS A 371 -8.08 11.15 -13.53
C HIS A 371 -7.26 12.42 -13.25
N PRO A 372 -7.08 13.37 -14.21
CA PRO A 372 -6.34 14.61 -13.94
C PRO A 372 -7.00 15.48 -12.85
N MET A 373 -8.32 15.44 -12.76
CA MET A 373 -9.06 16.21 -11.75
C MET A 373 -8.83 15.65 -10.35
N LEU A 374 -8.80 14.33 -10.20
CA LEU A 374 -8.52 13.68 -8.92
C LEU A 374 -7.07 13.89 -8.49
N GLU A 375 -6.13 13.82 -9.44
CA GLU A 375 -4.72 14.13 -9.22
C GLU A 375 -4.53 15.59 -8.79
N ASP A 376 -5.20 16.53 -9.45
CA ASP A 376 -5.20 17.95 -9.10
C ASP A 376 -5.74 18.20 -7.68
N LEU A 377 -6.80 17.51 -7.26
CA LEU A 377 -7.32 17.61 -5.90
C LEU A 377 -6.24 17.23 -4.86
N LEU A 378 -5.53 16.13 -5.11
CA LEU A 378 -4.47 15.67 -4.22
C LEU A 378 -3.29 16.66 -4.20
N LEU A 379 -2.75 16.98 -5.36
CA LEU A 379 -1.56 17.81 -5.48
C LEU A 379 -1.80 19.25 -4.98
N LYS A 380 -2.86 19.90 -5.44
CA LYS A 380 -3.10 21.33 -5.17
C LYS A 380 -3.69 21.61 -3.79
N HIS A 381 -4.43 20.68 -3.22
CA HIS A 381 -5.16 20.94 -1.96
C HIS A 381 -4.65 20.14 -0.77
N MET A 382 -3.73 19.19 -0.99
CA MET A 382 -3.15 18.42 0.11
C MET A 382 -1.62 18.50 0.16
N MET A 383 -0.93 18.36 -0.98
CA MET A 383 0.50 18.15 -1.04
C MET A 383 1.33 19.41 -1.36
N GLN A 384 0.71 20.51 -1.77
CA GLN A 384 1.47 21.74 -2.03
C GLN A 384 2.13 22.26 -0.76
N ASP A 385 3.30 22.89 -0.90
CA ASP A 385 4.04 23.53 0.19
C ASP A 385 3.23 24.65 0.89
N ALA A 386 2.28 25.25 0.15
CA ALA A 386 1.34 26.22 0.72
C ALA A 386 0.31 25.60 1.67
N CYS A 387 0.19 24.26 1.71
CA CYS A 387 -0.69 23.56 2.64
C CYS A 387 0.06 23.30 3.94
N VAL A 388 -0.20 24.11 4.97
CA VAL A 388 0.43 23.98 6.28
C VAL A 388 -0.44 23.12 7.20
N TRP A 389 0.03 21.91 7.51
CA TRP A 389 -0.74 20.93 8.28
C TRP A 389 -0.37 20.86 9.77
N HIS A 390 0.65 21.58 10.23
CA HIS A 390 0.99 21.59 11.65
C HIS A 390 0.27 22.71 12.44
N ASP A 391 -0.19 23.75 11.76
CA ASP A 391 -0.97 24.83 12.35
C ASP A 391 -2.47 24.53 12.29
N PRO A 392 -3.22 24.58 13.41
CA PRO A 392 -4.64 24.22 13.43
C PRO A 392 -5.54 25.09 12.55
N THR A 393 -5.24 26.39 12.41
CA THR A 393 -6.04 27.34 11.63
C THR A 393 -5.83 27.12 10.14
N GLU A 394 -4.55 27.00 9.74
CA GLU A 394 -4.19 26.71 8.37
C GLU A 394 -4.69 25.33 7.92
N ALA A 395 -4.58 24.32 8.77
CA ALA A 395 -5.10 22.97 8.49
C ALA A 395 -6.63 22.99 8.29
N ALA A 396 -7.37 23.76 9.07
CA ALA A 396 -8.80 23.93 8.86
C ALA A 396 -9.11 24.63 7.53
N THR A 397 -8.36 25.67 7.19
CA THR A 397 -8.48 26.40 5.92
C THR A 397 -8.16 25.47 4.74
N CYS A 398 -7.08 24.71 4.80
CA CYS A 398 -6.71 23.73 3.75
C CYS A 398 -7.80 22.65 3.61
N THR A 399 -8.36 22.16 4.72
CA THR A 399 -9.44 21.19 4.71
C THR A 399 -10.68 21.73 4.03
N GLN A 400 -11.10 22.96 4.35
CA GLN A 400 -12.27 23.59 3.73
C GLN A 400 -12.05 23.82 2.22
N ARG A 401 -10.87 24.30 1.82
CA ARG A 401 -10.52 24.45 0.39
C ARG A 401 -10.62 23.13 -0.38
N LEU A 402 -10.17 22.02 0.24
CA LEU A 402 -10.31 20.70 -0.36
C LEU A 402 -11.76 20.28 -0.50
N PHE A 403 -12.60 20.48 0.51
CA PHE A 403 -14.02 20.15 0.46
C PHE A 403 -14.74 20.97 -0.63
N ASP A 404 -14.49 22.26 -0.69
CA ASP A 404 -15.06 23.13 -1.74
C ASP A 404 -14.60 22.69 -3.14
N ALA A 405 -13.38 22.23 -3.27
CA ALA A 405 -12.85 21.74 -4.54
C ALA A 405 -13.47 20.37 -4.93
N MET A 406 -13.67 19.46 -3.97
CA MET A 406 -14.38 18.20 -4.18
C MET A 406 -15.82 18.45 -4.63
N ASP A 407 -16.54 19.30 -3.93
CA ASP A 407 -17.93 19.64 -4.24
C ASP A 407 -18.06 20.24 -5.66
N ARG A 408 -17.18 21.20 -6.01
CA ARG A 408 -17.14 21.76 -7.38
C ARG A 408 -16.83 20.70 -8.44
N ALA A 409 -15.93 19.76 -8.15
CA ALA A 409 -15.56 18.69 -9.07
C ALA A 409 -16.74 17.74 -9.33
N ILE A 410 -17.48 17.39 -8.29
CA ILE A 410 -18.66 16.52 -8.36
C ILE A 410 -19.81 17.20 -9.07
N GLN A 411 -20.09 18.49 -8.76
CA GLN A 411 -21.13 19.28 -9.43
C GLN A 411 -20.91 19.41 -10.93
N ARG A 412 -19.67 19.68 -11.37
CA ARG A 412 -19.31 19.78 -12.79
C ARG A 412 -19.59 18.51 -13.58
N LYS A 413 -19.59 17.36 -12.92
CA LYS A 413 -19.88 16.07 -13.55
C LYS A 413 -21.37 15.78 -13.70
N GLY A 414 -22.25 16.61 -13.14
CA GLY A 414 -23.70 16.41 -13.20
C GLY A 414 -24.25 15.54 -12.08
N GLY A 415 -23.73 15.72 -10.88
CA GLY A 415 -24.15 15.20 -9.58
C GLY A 415 -25.10 13.99 -9.61
N GLY A 416 -24.57 12.77 -9.39
CA GLY A 416 -25.43 11.63 -9.09
C GLY A 416 -25.95 11.71 -7.65
N ASP A 417 -27.09 11.08 -7.37
CA ASP A 417 -27.78 11.09 -6.07
C ASP A 417 -26.99 10.50 -4.89
N ALA A 418 -25.80 9.94 -5.11
CA ALA A 418 -24.97 9.37 -4.06
C ALA A 418 -24.02 10.41 -3.46
N ALA A 419 -24.16 10.71 -2.19
CA ALA A 419 -23.24 11.57 -1.46
C ALA A 419 -21.80 11.04 -1.55
N PRO A 420 -20.82 11.91 -1.88
CA PRO A 420 -19.40 11.52 -1.97
C PRO A 420 -18.77 11.25 -0.62
N HIS A 421 -19.47 11.51 0.46
CA HIS A 421 -18.99 11.37 1.84
C HIS A 421 -20.05 10.76 2.75
N ALA A 422 -19.59 10.28 3.90
CA ALA A 422 -20.41 9.84 5.01
C ALA A 422 -19.91 10.50 6.30
N ASP A 423 -20.85 10.96 7.11
CA ASP A 423 -20.56 11.52 8.44
C ASP A 423 -20.84 10.47 9.52
N VAL A 424 -19.89 10.27 10.42
CA VAL A 424 -19.97 9.35 11.55
C VAL A 424 -19.86 10.14 12.84
N THR A 425 -20.89 10.05 13.69
CA THR A 425 -20.85 10.65 15.04
C THR A 425 -20.13 9.69 15.98
N LEU A 426 -19.07 10.17 16.62
CA LEU A 426 -18.32 9.42 17.62
C LEU A 426 -18.92 9.70 18.99
N PRO A 427 -19.36 8.67 19.75
CA PRO A 427 -19.93 8.86 21.06
C PRO A 427 -18.85 9.27 22.07
N ALA A 428 -19.20 10.14 22.99
CA ALA A 428 -18.34 10.45 24.12
C ALA A 428 -18.22 9.24 25.07
N ILE A 429 -17.09 9.13 25.74
CA ILE A 429 -16.89 8.15 26.83
C ILE A 429 -17.85 8.48 27.93
N SER A 430 -18.51 7.45 28.49
CA SER A 430 -19.42 7.66 29.64
C SER A 430 -18.67 8.20 30.85
N THR A 431 -19.34 9.05 31.64
CA THR A 431 -18.79 9.62 32.87
C THR A 431 -18.32 8.54 33.84
N ASP A 432 -19.05 7.43 33.95
CA ASP A 432 -18.69 6.30 34.83
C ASP A 432 -17.31 5.68 34.49
N VAL A 433 -16.90 5.69 33.25
CA VAL A 433 -15.56 5.18 32.82
C VAL A 433 -14.49 6.22 33.17
N LEU A 434 -14.80 7.51 33.03
CA LEU A 434 -13.87 8.58 33.37
C LEU A 434 -13.64 8.66 34.89
N GLU A 435 -14.67 8.43 35.70
CA GLU A 435 -14.59 8.43 37.16
C GLU A 435 -13.83 7.22 37.73
N ARG A 436 -13.86 6.06 37.04
CA ARG A 436 -13.11 4.86 37.43
C ARG A 436 -11.62 4.94 37.13
N ALA A 437 -11.22 5.83 36.24
CA ALA A 437 -9.82 5.99 35.89
C ALA A 437 -9.08 6.78 36.99
N PRO A 438 -7.92 6.31 37.47
CA PRO A 438 -7.15 7.02 38.48
C PRO A 438 -6.73 8.40 37.93
N THR A 439 -7.01 9.44 38.73
CA THR A 439 -6.73 10.84 38.37
C THR A 439 -5.24 11.20 38.39
N HIS A 440 -4.41 10.33 38.95
CA HIS A 440 -2.97 10.53 38.99
C HIS A 440 -2.27 9.49 38.11
N PRO A 441 -1.27 9.89 37.28
CA PRO A 441 -0.37 8.91 36.66
C PRO A 441 0.30 8.13 37.80
N PRO A 442 0.51 6.81 37.63
CA PRO A 442 1.29 6.05 38.60
C PRO A 442 2.64 6.75 38.79
N ALA A 443 3.02 7.03 40.04
CA ALA A 443 4.31 7.63 40.35
C ALA A 443 5.37 6.84 39.61
N HIS A 444 6.11 7.51 38.72
CA HIS A 444 7.18 6.88 37.99
C HIS A 444 8.13 6.23 39.00
N ALA A 445 8.16 4.90 39.02
CA ALA A 445 9.27 4.21 39.65
C ALA A 445 10.55 4.76 39.02
N PRO A 446 11.54 5.18 39.83
CA PRO A 446 12.79 5.69 39.27
C PRO A 446 13.35 4.64 38.31
N PRO A 447 13.85 5.02 37.14
CA PRO A 447 14.42 4.06 36.21
C PRO A 447 15.51 3.28 36.92
N SER A 448 15.37 1.97 36.99
CA SER A 448 16.43 1.07 37.45
C SER A 448 17.69 1.42 36.66
N PRO A 449 18.86 1.63 37.30
CA PRO A 449 20.06 1.99 36.57
C PRO A 449 20.35 0.90 35.56
N ALA A 450 20.24 1.26 34.28
CA ALA A 450 20.57 0.38 33.19
C ALA A 450 22.04 0.00 33.32
N SER A 451 22.30 -1.25 33.67
CA SER A 451 23.65 -1.81 33.67
C SER A 451 24.18 -1.77 32.24
N VAL A 452 24.96 -0.75 31.93
CA VAL A 452 25.73 -0.67 30.69
C VAL A 452 26.71 -1.83 30.71
N ARG A 453 26.41 -2.93 30.03
CA ARG A 453 27.38 -3.97 29.73
C ARG A 453 28.38 -3.39 28.72
N VAL A 454 29.50 -2.88 29.24
CA VAL A 454 30.66 -2.55 28.43
C VAL A 454 31.26 -3.87 27.94
N LEU A 455 31.17 -4.16 26.66
CA LEU A 455 31.83 -5.26 26.03
C LEU A 455 33.35 -5.02 26.08
N PRO A 456 34.19 -5.96 26.56
CA PRO A 456 35.63 -5.76 26.61
C PRO A 456 36.22 -5.68 25.19
N VAL A 457 36.88 -4.58 24.90
CA VAL A 457 37.64 -4.39 23.66
C VAL A 457 38.82 -5.36 23.68
N LYS A 458 38.84 -6.37 22.80
CA LYS A 458 39.99 -7.24 22.57
C LYS A 458 41.18 -6.42 22.06
N LYS A 459 42.17 -6.16 22.90
CA LYS A 459 43.48 -5.62 22.48
C LYS A 459 44.16 -6.63 21.55
N LYS A 460 44.40 -6.26 20.30
CA LYS A 460 45.25 -6.97 19.37
C LYS A 460 46.69 -7.01 19.96
N ALA A 461 47.19 -8.20 20.27
CA ALA A 461 48.59 -8.38 20.62
C ALA A 461 49.45 -8.05 19.39
N ARG A 462 50.40 -7.11 19.55
CA ARG A 462 51.51 -6.89 18.61
C ARG A 462 52.40 -8.13 18.69
N ARG A 463 52.55 -8.83 17.57
CA ARG A 463 53.67 -9.76 17.38
C ARG A 463 54.92 -8.95 17.03
N SER A 464 55.97 -9.14 17.83
CA SER A 464 57.36 -8.76 17.56
C SER A 464 57.92 -9.62 16.45
#